data_3ae00c788f236e489212e8b6707d255b
#
_entry.id   3ae00c788f236e489212e8b6707d255b
#
_cell.length_a   1.000
_cell.length_b   1.000
_cell.length_c   1.000
_cell.angle_alpha   90.00
_cell.angle_beta   90.00
_cell.angle_gamma   90.00
#
_symmetry.space_group_name_H-M   'P 1'
#
loop_
_entity.id
_entity.type
_entity.pdbx_description
1 polymer ?
#
loop_
_entity_poly.entity_id
_entity_poly.type
_entity_poly.pdbx_seq_one_letter_code
_entity_poly.pdbx_strand_id
1 'polypeptide(L)'
;MGEGGAVFLNNPKDLRRAEIVWEKGTNRKQFYRGEIDKYSWVDVGSSYLPSDMNAAYLWAQLEQSQEIKKNRVNSFCLYKEMLQGLDGIIDLPVVPDDCDHNGHMFYIKTKNLEERALFISYMKEKGISVVFHYVPLHTSIAGQKYGRFFGE
;
A
#
# COMPACT_ATOMS: atom_id res chain seq x y z
N MET A 1 -7.10 -3.47 10.07
CA MET A 1 -6.50 -4.59 9.34
C MET A 1 -5.05 -4.20 9.05
N GLY A 2 -4.07 -4.93 9.53
CA GLY A 2 -2.65 -4.51 9.44
C GLY A 2 -2.09 -4.66 8.02
N GLU A 3 -2.38 -5.78 7.39
CA GLU A 3 -1.92 -6.11 6.05
C GLU A 3 -3.10 -6.56 5.19
N GLY A 4 -2.97 -6.41 3.88
CA GLY A 4 -3.98 -6.84 2.94
C GLY A 4 -3.72 -6.33 1.54
N GLY A 5 -4.55 -6.77 0.60
CA GLY A 5 -4.49 -6.35 -0.78
C GLY A 5 -5.71 -6.82 -1.55
N ALA A 6 -5.82 -6.37 -2.78
CA ALA A 6 -6.86 -6.78 -3.70
C ALA A 6 -6.28 -7.02 -5.09
N VAL A 7 -6.79 -8.02 -5.77
CA VAL A 7 -6.48 -8.31 -7.17
C VAL A 7 -7.75 -8.15 -7.99
N PHE A 8 -7.69 -7.29 -9.00
CA PHE A 8 -8.78 -7.08 -9.94
C PHE A 8 -8.53 -7.90 -11.21
N LEU A 9 -9.48 -8.76 -11.54
CA LEU A 9 -9.39 -9.63 -12.71
C LEU A 9 -10.26 -9.06 -13.85
N ASN A 10 -9.62 -8.58 -14.90
CA ASN A 10 -10.31 -8.03 -16.06
C ASN A 10 -10.69 -9.11 -17.09
N ASN A 11 -10.03 -10.27 -17.05
CA ASN A 11 -10.31 -11.37 -17.95
C ASN A 11 -11.02 -12.51 -17.20
N PRO A 12 -12.27 -12.84 -17.53
CA PRO A 12 -13.02 -13.92 -16.86
C PRO A 12 -12.34 -15.30 -16.92
N LYS A 13 -11.48 -15.52 -17.93
CA LYS A 13 -10.74 -16.80 -18.06
C LYS A 13 -9.77 -17.04 -16.91
N ASP A 14 -9.31 -15.97 -16.26
CA ASP A 14 -8.34 -16.06 -15.15
C ASP A 14 -9.01 -16.32 -13.80
N LEU A 15 -10.33 -16.17 -13.70
CA LEU A 15 -11.08 -16.28 -12.44
C LEU A 15 -10.85 -17.62 -11.76
N ARG A 16 -11.02 -18.72 -12.51
CA ARG A 16 -10.87 -20.07 -11.97
C ARG A 16 -9.45 -20.30 -11.42
N ARG A 17 -8.45 -19.84 -12.14
CA ARG A 17 -7.04 -19.95 -11.71
C ARG A 17 -6.78 -19.11 -10.46
N ALA A 18 -7.30 -17.90 -10.42
CA ALA A 18 -7.17 -16.99 -9.28
C ALA A 18 -7.82 -17.58 -8.01
N GLU A 19 -9.03 -18.15 -8.11
CA GLU A 19 -9.69 -18.81 -6.98
C GLU A 19 -8.85 -19.97 -6.41
N ILE A 20 -8.21 -20.75 -7.26
CA ILE A 20 -7.35 -21.87 -6.85
C ILE A 20 -6.10 -21.35 -6.14
N VAL A 21 -5.40 -20.38 -6.73
CA VAL A 21 -4.20 -19.78 -6.14
C VAL A 21 -4.52 -19.12 -4.80
N TRP A 22 -5.63 -18.38 -4.74
CA TRP A 22 -6.08 -17.64 -3.57
C TRP A 22 -6.39 -18.55 -2.37
N GLU A 23 -6.91 -19.74 -2.63
CA GLU A 23 -7.28 -20.69 -1.58
C GLU A 23 -6.42 -21.97 -1.59
N LYS A 24 -5.15 -21.80 -1.35
CA LYS A 24 -4.18 -22.89 -1.06
C LYS A 24 -3.98 -23.89 -2.20
N GLY A 25 -4.30 -23.52 -3.44
CA GLY A 25 -4.23 -24.44 -4.59
C GLY A 25 -5.38 -25.43 -4.66
N THR A 26 -6.48 -25.19 -3.94
CA THR A 26 -7.65 -26.08 -3.93
C THR A 26 -8.76 -25.61 -4.87
N ASN A 27 -9.59 -26.54 -5.29
CA ASN A 27 -10.82 -26.24 -6.04
C ASN A 27 -12.06 -26.09 -5.12
N ARG A 28 -11.86 -25.66 -3.88
CA ARG A 28 -12.91 -25.55 -2.85
C ARG A 28 -14.06 -24.63 -3.25
N LYS A 29 -13.80 -23.56 -4.02
CA LYS A 29 -14.87 -22.67 -4.54
C LYS A 29 -15.84 -23.43 -5.46
N GLN A 30 -15.35 -24.37 -6.27
CA GLN A 30 -16.20 -25.21 -7.12
C GLN A 30 -17.07 -26.14 -6.28
N PHE A 31 -16.55 -26.69 -5.19
CA PHE A 31 -17.32 -27.48 -4.24
C PHE A 31 -18.46 -26.66 -3.63
N TYR A 32 -18.21 -25.44 -3.16
CA TYR A 32 -19.26 -24.59 -2.60
C TYR A 32 -20.33 -24.18 -3.62
N ARG A 33 -20.00 -24.13 -4.90
CA ARG A 33 -20.97 -23.89 -5.99
C ARG A 33 -21.70 -25.18 -6.43
N GLY A 34 -21.36 -26.33 -5.86
CA GLY A 34 -21.97 -27.61 -6.24
C GLY A 34 -21.50 -28.15 -7.59
N GLU A 35 -20.38 -27.65 -8.11
CA GLU A 35 -19.81 -28.11 -9.40
C GLU A 35 -19.07 -29.43 -9.29
N ILE A 36 -18.64 -29.80 -8.08
CA ILE A 36 -17.93 -31.06 -7.75
C ILE A 36 -18.38 -31.60 -6.40
N ASP A 37 -18.32 -32.91 -6.22
CA ASP A 37 -18.75 -33.60 -4.99
C ASP A 37 -17.75 -33.45 -3.85
N LYS A 38 -16.45 -33.28 -4.16
CA LYS A 38 -15.38 -33.18 -3.17
C LYS A 38 -14.25 -32.33 -3.71
N TYR A 39 -13.75 -31.39 -2.87
CA TYR A 39 -12.59 -30.59 -3.24
C TYR A 39 -11.27 -31.26 -2.89
N SER A 40 -10.21 -30.86 -3.59
CA SER A 40 -8.85 -31.35 -3.42
C SER A 40 -7.85 -30.27 -3.80
N TRP A 41 -6.56 -30.51 -3.53
CA TRP A 41 -5.47 -29.71 -4.07
C TRP A 41 -5.29 -30.05 -5.55
N VAL A 42 -5.41 -29.04 -6.40
CA VAL A 42 -5.36 -29.20 -7.85
C VAL A 42 -4.21 -28.43 -8.49
N ASP A 43 -3.60 -27.51 -7.74
CA ASP A 43 -2.48 -26.69 -8.21
C ASP A 43 -1.71 -26.04 -7.05
N VAL A 44 -0.67 -25.28 -7.38
CA VAL A 44 0.06 -24.43 -6.42
C VAL A 44 -0.80 -23.25 -6.03
N GLY A 45 -0.79 -22.91 -4.74
CA GLY A 45 -1.48 -21.74 -4.20
C GLY A 45 -1.01 -21.43 -2.78
N SER A 46 -1.56 -20.37 -2.20
CA SER A 46 -1.26 -19.98 -0.84
C SER A 46 -2.50 -19.50 -0.09
N SER A 47 -2.39 -19.31 1.21
CA SER A 47 -3.50 -18.83 2.04
C SER A 47 -3.59 -17.32 1.97
N TYR A 48 -4.26 -16.80 0.95
CA TYR A 48 -4.48 -15.35 0.76
C TYR A 48 -5.78 -14.84 1.37
N LEU A 49 -6.59 -15.71 1.93
CA LEU A 49 -7.84 -15.33 2.58
C LEU A 49 -7.57 -14.56 3.89
N PRO A 50 -8.18 -13.38 4.07
CA PRO A 50 -8.21 -12.75 5.38
C PRO A 50 -9.08 -13.59 6.34
N SER A 51 -8.86 -13.43 7.65
CA SER A 51 -9.80 -13.96 8.63
C SER A 51 -11.11 -13.16 8.62
N ASP A 52 -12.20 -13.77 9.09
CA ASP A 52 -13.49 -13.08 9.18
C ASP A 52 -13.44 -11.84 10.08
N MET A 53 -12.62 -11.86 11.13
CA MET A 53 -12.38 -10.68 11.98
C MET A 53 -11.72 -9.54 11.21
N ASN A 54 -10.69 -9.86 10.42
CA ASN A 54 -10.04 -8.86 9.56
C ASN A 54 -10.98 -8.33 8.48
N ALA A 55 -11.81 -9.20 7.91
CA ALA A 55 -12.81 -8.81 6.92
C ALA A 55 -13.88 -7.89 7.54
N ALA A 56 -14.39 -8.20 8.72
CA ALA A 56 -15.34 -7.37 9.43
C ALA A 56 -14.76 -5.99 9.80
N TYR A 57 -13.52 -5.96 10.28
CA TYR A 57 -12.82 -4.70 10.55
C TYR A 57 -12.64 -3.88 9.28
N LEU A 58 -12.23 -4.51 8.17
CA LEU A 58 -12.09 -3.83 6.88
C LEU A 58 -13.43 -3.28 6.40
N TRP A 59 -14.51 -4.05 6.53
CA TRP A 59 -15.85 -3.63 6.15
C TRP A 59 -16.24 -2.32 6.85
N ALA A 60 -16.10 -2.27 8.17
CA ALA A 60 -16.39 -1.07 8.95
C ALA A 60 -15.55 0.16 8.52
N GLN A 61 -14.29 -0.05 8.12
CA GLN A 61 -13.45 1.02 7.58
C GLN A 61 -13.92 1.46 6.18
N LEU A 62 -14.36 0.53 5.34
CA LEU A 62 -14.87 0.85 4.00
C LEU A 62 -16.16 1.65 4.05
N GLU A 63 -17.05 1.39 5.00
CA GLU A 63 -18.27 2.21 5.22
C GLU A 63 -17.94 3.68 5.51
N GLN A 64 -16.78 3.95 6.13
CA GLN A 64 -16.30 5.30 6.45
C GLN A 64 -15.25 5.82 5.46
N SER A 65 -15.01 5.13 4.36
CA SER A 65 -13.88 5.39 3.46
C SER A 65 -13.85 6.82 2.90
N GLN A 66 -15.00 7.39 2.59
CA GLN A 66 -15.10 8.76 2.06
C GLN A 66 -14.71 9.81 3.11
N GLU A 67 -15.15 9.65 4.33
CA GLU A 67 -14.81 10.57 5.42
C GLU A 67 -13.32 10.44 5.80
N ILE A 68 -12.80 9.21 5.84
CA ILE A 68 -11.38 8.94 6.07
C ILE A 68 -10.53 9.60 4.96
N LYS A 69 -10.92 9.43 3.69
CA LYS A 69 -10.23 10.06 2.57
C LYS A 69 -10.24 11.58 2.68
N LYS A 70 -11.40 12.18 2.90
CA LYS A 70 -11.58 13.61 3.07
C LYS A 70 -10.68 14.18 4.17
N ASN A 71 -10.65 13.54 5.33
CA ASN A 71 -9.83 13.96 6.46
C ASN A 71 -8.32 13.90 6.11
N ARG A 72 -7.86 12.82 5.46
CA ARG A 72 -6.46 12.68 5.02
C ARG A 72 -6.08 13.73 3.98
N VAL A 73 -6.93 13.96 2.98
CA VAL A 73 -6.68 14.98 1.95
C VAL A 73 -6.65 16.37 2.56
N ASN A 74 -7.54 16.70 3.49
CA ASN A 74 -7.53 17.97 4.21
C ASN A 74 -6.22 18.17 4.98
N SER A 75 -5.73 17.14 5.68
CA SER A 75 -4.45 17.19 6.38
C SER A 75 -3.29 17.40 5.41
N PHE A 76 -3.31 16.71 4.28
CA PHE A 76 -2.30 16.87 3.22
C PHE A 76 -2.28 18.29 2.68
N CYS A 77 -3.44 18.87 2.36
CA CYS A 77 -3.56 20.23 1.87
C CYS A 77 -3.08 21.25 2.90
N LEU A 78 -3.42 21.06 4.18
CA LEU A 78 -2.98 21.93 5.28
C LEU A 78 -1.45 21.94 5.40
N TYR A 79 -0.80 20.76 5.38
CA TYR A 79 0.65 20.68 5.37
C TYR A 79 1.27 21.40 4.17
N LYS A 80 0.70 21.20 2.97
CA LYS A 80 1.18 21.84 1.75
C LYS A 80 1.08 23.35 1.86
N GLU A 81 -0.03 23.88 2.33
CA GLU A 81 -0.26 25.33 2.53
C GLU A 81 0.72 25.91 3.55
N MET A 82 0.86 25.28 4.71
CA MET A 82 1.73 25.78 5.78
C MET A 82 3.21 25.77 5.42
N LEU A 83 3.63 24.91 4.51
CA LEU A 83 5.03 24.73 4.13
C LEU A 83 5.40 25.44 2.81
N GLN A 84 4.46 26.06 2.11
CA GLN A 84 4.71 26.78 0.82
C GLN A 84 5.82 27.84 0.90
N GLY A 85 6.05 28.45 2.05
CA GLY A 85 7.09 29.47 2.22
C GLY A 85 8.51 28.91 2.35
N LEU A 86 8.69 27.59 2.24
CA LEU A 86 9.99 26.92 2.38
C LEU A 86 10.59 26.49 1.02
N ASP A 87 10.12 27.09 -0.07
CA ASP A 87 10.63 26.85 -1.43
C ASP A 87 12.15 27.06 -1.49
N GLY A 88 12.88 26.13 -2.11
CA GLY A 88 14.33 26.13 -2.18
C GLY A 88 15.06 25.61 -0.94
N ILE A 89 14.35 25.38 0.17
CA ILE A 89 14.85 24.69 1.37
C ILE A 89 14.46 23.22 1.34
N ILE A 90 13.20 22.94 1.01
CA ILE A 90 12.64 21.60 0.86
C ILE A 90 11.82 21.51 -0.42
N ASP A 91 11.72 20.30 -0.99
CA ASP A 91 10.76 20.02 -2.05
C ASP A 91 9.49 19.45 -1.46
N LEU A 92 8.34 19.99 -1.85
CA LEU A 92 7.02 19.52 -1.46
C LEU A 92 6.44 18.52 -2.46
N PRO A 93 5.47 17.70 -2.04
CA PRO A 93 4.78 16.76 -2.94
C PRO A 93 4.06 17.49 -4.08
N VAL A 94 4.21 16.96 -5.27
CA VAL A 94 3.43 17.39 -6.45
C VAL A 94 2.37 16.33 -6.72
N VAL A 95 1.12 16.76 -6.74
CA VAL A 95 -0.01 15.94 -7.19
C VAL A 95 -0.43 16.51 -8.56
N PRO A 96 -0.36 15.73 -9.64
CA PRO A 96 -0.85 16.15 -10.95
C PRO A 96 -2.35 16.49 -10.92
N ASP A 97 -2.78 17.44 -11.73
CA ASP A 97 -4.17 17.93 -11.73
C ASP A 97 -5.20 16.86 -12.14
N ASP A 98 -4.77 15.88 -12.92
CA ASP A 98 -5.57 14.74 -13.36
C ASP A 98 -5.59 13.57 -12.36
N CYS A 99 -4.94 13.72 -11.20
CA CYS A 99 -4.85 12.68 -10.18
C CYS A 99 -5.75 12.97 -8.99
N ASP A 100 -6.64 12.03 -8.69
CA ASP A 100 -7.43 12.01 -7.45
C ASP A 100 -6.70 11.17 -6.39
N HIS A 101 -5.85 11.82 -5.57
CA HIS A 101 -5.07 11.14 -4.55
C HIS A 101 -5.86 10.95 -3.24
N ASN A 102 -5.41 10.04 -2.40
CA ASN A 102 -6.06 9.68 -1.15
C ASN A 102 -5.44 10.30 0.11
N GLY A 103 -4.44 11.16 -0.03
CA GLY A 103 -3.73 11.77 1.09
C GLY A 103 -3.03 10.75 2.00
N HIS A 104 -2.58 9.60 1.44
CA HIS A 104 -2.01 8.51 2.21
C HIS A 104 -0.81 8.93 3.05
N MET A 105 0.10 9.71 2.49
CA MET A 105 1.25 10.27 3.18
C MET A 105 1.56 11.67 2.67
N PHE A 106 2.14 12.49 3.54
CA PHE A 106 2.79 13.73 3.16
C PHE A 106 4.30 13.53 3.31
N TYR A 107 5.08 13.93 2.33
CA TYR A 107 6.53 13.82 2.38
C TYR A 107 7.20 15.13 2.00
N ILE A 108 8.41 15.32 2.46
CA ILE A 108 9.30 16.38 2.02
C ILE A 108 10.61 15.75 1.54
N LYS A 109 11.28 16.39 0.60
CA LYS A 109 12.66 16.05 0.27
C LYS A 109 13.58 17.08 0.86
N THR A 110 14.57 16.62 1.58
CA THR A 110 15.68 17.43 2.08
C THR A 110 16.83 17.39 1.07
N LYS A 111 17.74 18.34 1.16
CA LYS A 111 18.84 18.50 0.21
C LYS A 111 19.80 17.29 0.19
N ASN A 112 20.02 16.66 1.35
CA ASN A 112 20.93 15.53 1.48
C ASN A 112 20.58 14.66 2.69
N LEU A 113 21.33 13.57 2.86
CA LEU A 113 21.16 12.60 3.93
C LEU A 113 21.42 13.20 5.33
N GLU A 114 22.37 14.10 5.45
CA GLU A 114 22.74 14.72 6.71
C GLU A 114 21.60 15.63 7.22
N GLU A 115 21.10 16.51 6.37
CA GLU A 115 19.93 17.33 6.71
C GLU A 115 18.71 16.50 7.09
N ARG A 116 18.47 15.39 6.39
CA ARG A 116 17.38 14.47 6.73
C ARG A 116 17.56 13.88 8.12
N ALA A 117 18.76 13.43 8.45
CA ALA A 117 19.06 12.83 9.75
C ALA A 117 18.89 13.84 10.90
N LEU A 118 19.40 15.06 10.71
CA LEU A 118 19.24 16.16 11.67
C LEU A 118 17.76 16.55 11.83
N PHE A 119 17.01 16.65 10.75
CA PHE A 119 15.59 16.95 10.79
C PHE A 119 14.79 15.89 11.57
N ILE A 120 15.03 14.59 11.30
CA ILE A 120 14.37 13.50 12.02
C ILE A 120 14.69 13.57 13.53
N SER A 121 15.96 13.81 13.88
CA SER A 121 16.37 13.93 15.29
C SER A 121 15.68 15.11 15.97
N TYR A 122 15.69 16.27 15.33
CA TYR A 122 15.04 17.48 15.86
C TYR A 122 13.54 17.30 16.07
N MET A 123 12.85 16.71 15.09
CA MET A 123 11.40 16.47 15.19
C MET A 123 11.09 15.49 16.34
N LYS A 124 11.92 14.46 16.50
CA LYS A 124 11.79 13.52 17.63
C LYS A 124 11.93 14.22 19.00
N GLU A 125 12.88 15.14 19.15
CA GLU A 125 13.03 15.95 20.37
C GLU A 125 11.80 16.82 20.66
N LYS A 126 11.06 17.21 19.62
CA LYS A 126 9.79 17.95 19.72
C LYS A 126 8.57 17.04 19.92
N GLY A 127 8.76 15.73 20.08
CA GLY A 127 7.69 14.77 20.25
C GLY A 127 6.95 14.41 18.96
N ILE A 128 7.51 14.75 17.79
CA ILE A 128 6.92 14.50 16.48
C ILE A 128 7.65 13.33 15.80
N SER A 129 6.93 12.26 15.52
CA SER A 129 7.49 11.10 14.82
C SER A 129 7.47 11.34 13.32
N VAL A 130 8.66 11.44 12.73
CA VAL A 130 8.86 11.45 11.28
C VAL A 130 9.78 10.28 10.90
N VAL A 131 9.51 9.67 9.75
CA VAL A 131 10.26 8.52 9.28
C VAL A 131 10.76 8.76 7.86
N PHE A 132 11.89 8.18 7.49
CA PHE A 132 12.29 8.17 6.10
C PHE A 132 11.50 7.10 5.33
N HIS A 133 11.27 7.36 4.05
CA HIS A 133 10.62 6.40 3.18
C HIS A 133 11.67 5.44 2.63
N TYR A 134 11.62 4.23 3.04
CA TYR A 134 12.41 3.02 2.77
C TYR A 134 13.62 3.11 1.83
N VAL A 135 14.56 2.20 2.02
CA VAL A 135 15.62 1.93 1.03
C VAL A 135 14.97 1.45 -0.27
N PRO A 136 15.31 2.02 -1.44
CA PRO A 136 14.76 1.57 -2.70
C PRO A 136 15.00 0.08 -2.92
N LEU A 137 13.95 -0.63 -3.34
CA LEU A 137 14.00 -2.10 -3.40
C LEU A 137 15.13 -2.61 -4.30
N HIS A 138 15.35 -1.94 -5.43
CA HIS A 138 16.40 -2.31 -6.39
C HIS A 138 17.84 -2.14 -5.86
N THR A 139 18.05 -1.28 -4.86
CA THR A 139 19.37 -1.09 -4.21
C THR A 139 19.54 -1.95 -2.96
N SER A 140 18.48 -2.60 -2.50
CA SER A 140 18.55 -3.51 -1.36
C SER A 140 19.33 -4.79 -1.71
N ILE A 141 19.87 -5.46 -0.69
CA ILE A 141 20.60 -6.73 -0.87
C ILE A 141 19.72 -7.77 -1.61
N ALA A 142 18.46 -7.90 -1.22
CA ALA A 142 17.54 -8.81 -1.86
C ALA A 142 17.20 -8.36 -3.29
N GLY A 143 16.98 -7.08 -3.50
CA GLY A 143 16.70 -6.53 -4.83
C GLY A 143 17.85 -6.76 -5.81
N GLN A 144 19.09 -6.59 -5.36
CA GLN A 144 20.27 -6.86 -6.17
C GLN A 144 20.49 -8.36 -6.44
N LYS A 145 20.11 -9.22 -5.49
CA LYS A 145 20.27 -10.67 -5.61
C LYS A 145 19.23 -11.32 -6.53
N TYR A 146 17.97 -10.88 -6.45
CA TYR A 146 16.85 -11.58 -7.10
C TYR A 146 16.16 -10.76 -8.19
N GLY A 147 16.43 -9.46 -8.27
CA GLY A 147 15.81 -8.55 -9.22
C GLY A 147 16.75 -8.10 -10.33
N ARG A 148 16.16 -7.40 -11.29
CA ARG A 148 16.88 -6.61 -12.30
C ARG A 148 16.30 -5.21 -12.32
N PHE A 149 17.15 -4.21 -12.31
CA PHE A 149 16.76 -2.83 -12.49
C PHE A 149 17.01 -2.42 -13.95
N PHE A 150 16.04 -1.75 -14.55
CA PHE A 150 16.13 -1.17 -15.87
C PHE A 150 15.85 0.33 -15.74
N GLY A 151 16.82 1.13 -16.08
CA GLY A 151 16.80 2.59 -15.98
C GLY A 151 18.12 3.14 -15.47
N GLU A 152 18.22 4.47 -15.40
CA GLU A 152 19.35 5.20 -14.84
C GLU A 152 19.23 5.32 -13.30
#